data_450a7ea1ebcc930ec2ba77fc7d22b653
#
_entry.id   450a7ea1ebcc930ec2ba77fc7d22b653
#
_cell.length_a   1.000
_cell.length_b   1.000
_cell.length_c   1.000
_cell.angle_alpha   90.00
_cell.angle_beta   90.00
_cell.angle_gamma   90.00
#
_symmetry.space_group_name_H-M   'P 1'
#
loop_
_entity.id
_entity.type
_entity.pdbx_description
1 polymer ?
#
loop_
_entity_poly.entity_id
_entity_poly.type
_entity_poly.pdbx_seq_one_letter_code
_entity_poly.pdbx_strand_id
1 'polypeptide(L)'
;MNILVIGSGGREHAIIRKLKESPKTEKLWCAPGNGGIAADAECVAINAMDIDGVVDFAKKNAVDLVFVAPDDPLAAGMVDALEKEGIRAFGPRANAAIIESSKVFSKNLMKKYGIPTADYAVFSDPKEVVEYVEKRGKFPVVIKADGLALGKGVIIAQNFDEAKDAVHTIMEDKVFGASGNNVVVEEFLTGPEVSVLAFTDGKTLRPMVSSKDHKRALDGDKGLNTGGMGTISPNPYYTNEIADECMKTIFLPTVKAMQAEGRPFKGCLYFGLMLTPDGPKVIEYNARFGDPETQVVLPRLKTDFVDVINAVIDEKLDELEIEWIPEACACVVMASGGYPQSYPKGLEITGLDENGQAEGVTVYHAGTKLENGKLLTNGGRVLGVTATAKTLDEALEKAYAAVEKIHFDGAHHRHDIGRTK
;
A
#
# COMPACT_ATOMS: atom_id res chain seq x y z
N MET A 1 -13.46 -14.61 -17.25
CA MET A 1 -12.48 -15.14 -16.28
C MET A 1 -13.09 -15.20 -14.88
N ASN A 2 -12.79 -16.27 -14.17
CA ASN A 2 -13.12 -16.44 -12.75
C ASN A 2 -11.93 -15.98 -11.92
N ILE A 3 -12.10 -14.95 -11.09
CA ILE A 3 -11.01 -14.29 -10.39
C ILE A 3 -11.23 -14.33 -8.88
N LEU A 4 -10.20 -14.71 -8.13
CA LEU A 4 -10.17 -14.66 -6.66
C LEU A 4 -9.18 -13.58 -6.22
N VAL A 5 -9.67 -12.64 -5.41
CA VAL A 5 -8.82 -11.60 -4.78
C VAL A 5 -8.57 -11.98 -3.32
N ILE A 6 -7.32 -11.96 -2.89
CA ILE A 6 -6.93 -12.24 -1.51
C ILE A 6 -6.84 -10.93 -0.74
N GLY A 7 -7.42 -10.92 0.46
CA GLY A 7 -7.38 -9.80 1.39
C GLY A 7 -8.76 -9.29 1.80
N SER A 8 -8.79 -8.19 2.56
CA SER A 8 -10.02 -7.70 3.19
C SER A 8 -10.06 -6.18 3.40
N GLY A 9 -9.13 -5.45 2.83
CA GLY A 9 -8.97 -4.01 3.03
C GLY A 9 -9.60 -3.14 1.95
N GLY A 10 -9.43 -1.83 2.09
CA GLY A 10 -9.89 -0.84 1.10
C GLY A 10 -9.20 -0.98 -0.25
N ARG A 11 -7.91 -1.33 -0.24
CA ARG A 11 -7.14 -1.67 -1.45
C ARG A 11 -7.79 -2.83 -2.20
N GLU A 12 -8.14 -3.91 -1.53
CA GLU A 12 -8.79 -5.07 -2.13
C GLU A 12 -10.17 -4.70 -2.70
N HIS A 13 -10.93 -3.86 -2.00
CA HIS A 13 -12.22 -3.39 -2.51
C HIS A 13 -12.04 -2.56 -3.80
N ALA A 14 -11.04 -1.69 -3.85
CA ALA A 14 -10.73 -0.91 -5.06
C ALA A 14 -10.31 -1.82 -6.23
N ILE A 15 -9.50 -2.85 -5.98
CA ILE A 15 -9.11 -3.87 -6.96
C ILE A 15 -10.34 -4.60 -7.50
N ILE A 16 -11.23 -5.07 -6.61
CA ILE A 16 -12.46 -5.79 -6.99
C ILE A 16 -13.36 -4.93 -7.85
N ARG A 17 -13.61 -3.68 -7.45
CA ARG A 17 -14.45 -2.78 -8.26
C ARG A 17 -13.85 -2.52 -9.65
N LYS A 18 -12.52 -2.39 -9.73
CA LYS A 18 -11.84 -2.23 -11.01
C LYS A 18 -11.89 -3.48 -11.88
N LEU A 19 -11.74 -4.66 -11.31
CA LEU A 19 -11.91 -5.93 -12.01
C LEU A 19 -13.35 -6.13 -12.52
N LYS A 20 -14.34 -5.69 -11.74
CA LYS A 20 -15.77 -5.79 -12.09
C LYS A 20 -16.14 -4.94 -13.32
N GLU A 21 -15.41 -3.87 -13.62
CA GLU A 21 -15.61 -3.05 -14.82
C GLU A 21 -15.25 -3.79 -16.12
N SER A 22 -14.38 -4.81 -16.04
CA SER A 22 -13.93 -5.56 -17.21
C SER A 22 -15.01 -6.52 -17.73
N PRO A 23 -15.34 -6.49 -19.04
CA PRO A 23 -16.25 -7.47 -19.64
C PRO A 23 -15.67 -8.90 -19.64
N LYS A 24 -14.38 -9.04 -19.36
CA LYS A 24 -13.68 -10.34 -19.27
C LYS A 24 -13.86 -11.03 -17.92
N THR A 25 -14.34 -10.29 -16.92
CA THR A 25 -14.62 -10.82 -15.59
C THR A 25 -16.00 -11.49 -15.57
N GLU A 26 -16.04 -12.80 -15.32
CA GLU A 26 -17.28 -13.58 -15.23
C GLU A 26 -17.70 -13.74 -13.76
N LYS A 27 -16.77 -14.14 -12.90
CA LYS A 27 -17.03 -14.32 -11.48
C LYS A 27 -15.89 -13.74 -10.64
N LEU A 28 -16.29 -13.09 -9.54
CA LEU A 28 -15.37 -12.51 -8.56
C LEU A 28 -15.62 -13.12 -7.18
N TRP A 29 -14.54 -13.57 -6.54
CA TRP A 29 -14.50 -13.92 -5.12
C TRP A 29 -13.47 -13.06 -4.40
N CYS A 30 -13.65 -12.89 -3.10
CA CYS A 30 -12.67 -12.31 -2.21
C CYS A 30 -12.50 -13.16 -0.94
N ALA A 31 -11.28 -13.42 -0.54
CA ALA A 31 -10.97 -14.21 0.63
C ALA A 31 -10.05 -13.42 1.60
N PRO A 32 -10.53 -13.06 2.81
CA PRO A 32 -11.89 -13.27 3.32
C PRO A 32 -12.91 -12.20 2.91
N GLY A 33 -12.49 -11.05 2.38
CA GLY A 33 -13.36 -9.92 2.06
C GLY A 33 -13.80 -9.11 3.29
N ASN A 34 -14.79 -8.24 3.11
CA ASN A 34 -15.37 -7.41 4.15
C ASN A 34 -16.84 -7.09 3.85
N GLY A 35 -17.48 -6.27 4.70
CA GLY A 35 -18.91 -5.97 4.59
C GLY A 35 -19.32 -5.25 3.30
N GLY A 36 -18.46 -4.39 2.74
CA GLY A 36 -18.73 -3.69 1.48
C GLY A 36 -18.36 -4.52 0.26
N ILE A 37 -17.29 -5.28 0.32
CA ILE A 37 -16.87 -6.20 -0.75
C ILE A 37 -17.98 -7.22 -1.06
N ALA A 38 -18.75 -7.62 -0.06
CA ALA A 38 -19.87 -8.56 -0.22
C ALA A 38 -20.94 -8.12 -1.24
N ALA A 39 -21.05 -6.83 -1.52
CA ALA A 39 -21.95 -6.30 -2.55
C ALA A 39 -21.37 -6.39 -3.98
N ASP A 40 -20.05 -6.52 -4.12
CA ASP A 40 -19.34 -6.52 -5.40
C ASP A 40 -18.74 -7.89 -5.78
N ALA A 41 -18.49 -8.75 -4.80
CA ALA A 41 -17.90 -10.08 -4.98
C ALA A 41 -18.45 -11.06 -3.93
N GLU A 42 -18.34 -12.35 -4.21
CA GLU A 42 -18.66 -13.38 -3.23
C GLU A 42 -17.51 -13.52 -2.21
N CYS A 43 -17.76 -13.20 -0.95
CA CYS A 43 -16.78 -13.37 0.13
C CYS A 43 -16.68 -14.85 0.52
N VAL A 44 -15.45 -15.34 0.63
CA VAL A 44 -15.15 -16.73 0.99
C VAL A 44 -14.40 -16.73 2.32
N ALA A 45 -14.86 -17.54 3.27
CA ALA A 45 -14.28 -17.63 4.61
C ALA A 45 -12.95 -18.39 4.62
N ILE A 46 -11.95 -17.87 3.93
CA ILE A 46 -10.57 -18.37 3.89
C ILE A 46 -9.66 -17.24 4.37
N ASN A 47 -8.82 -17.50 5.37
CA ASN A 47 -7.84 -16.53 5.84
C ASN A 47 -6.83 -16.23 4.74
N ALA A 48 -6.43 -14.95 4.60
CA ALA A 48 -5.45 -14.52 3.60
C ALA A 48 -4.09 -15.23 3.72
N MET A 49 -3.75 -15.77 4.89
CA MET A 49 -2.52 -16.54 5.12
C MET A 49 -2.69 -18.05 4.97
N ASP A 50 -3.89 -18.53 4.71
CA ASP A 50 -4.15 -19.97 4.46
C ASP A 50 -3.87 -20.32 3.00
N ILE A 51 -2.59 -20.48 2.68
CA ILE A 51 -2.11 -20.74 1.32
C ILE A 51 -2.72 -22.03 0.76
N ASP A 52 -2.73 -23.10 1.55
CA ASP A 52 -3.30 -24.40 1.11
C ASP A 52 -4.81 -24.29 0.85
N GLY A 53 -5.53 -23.60 1.72
CA GLY A 53 -6.97 -23.33 1.54
C GLY A 53 -7.27 -22.52 0.28
N VAL A 54 -6.43 -21.51 -0.04
CA VAL A 54 -6.56 -20.73 -1.28
C VAL A 54 -6.32 -21.58 -2.51
N VAL A 55 -5.26 -22.40 -2.52
CA VAL A 55 -4.94 -23.31 -3.63
C VAL A 55 -6.06 -24.32 -3.85
N ASP A 56 -6.57 -24.93 -2.79
CA ASP A 56 -7.66 -25.92 -2.86
C ASP A 56 -8.95 -25.27 -3.39
N PHE A 57 -9.28 -24.08 -2.92
CA PHE A 57 -10.44 -23.32 -3.41
C PHE A 57 -10.32 -23.01 -4.89
N ALA A 58 -9.16 -22.54 -5.32
CA ALA A 58 -8.91 -22.18 -6.71
C ALA A 58 -9.06 -23.38 -7.65
N LYS A 59 -8.58 -24.55 -7.25
CA LYS A 59 -8.74 -25.80 -8.00
C LYS A 59 -10.21 -26.24 -8.08
N LYS A 60 -10.92 -26.25 -6.95
CA LYS A 60 -12.31 -26.71 -6.88
C LYS A 60 -13.28 -25.85 -7.66
N ASN A 61 -13.02 -24.55 -7.74
CA ASN A 61 -13.90 -23.57 -8.36
C ASN A 61 -13.43 -23.09 -9.75
N ALA A 62 -12.47 -23.77 -10.35
CA ALA A 62 -11.90 -23.41 -11.65
C ALA A 62 -11.56 -21.91 -11.74
N VAL A 63 -10.84 -21.41 -10.74
CA VAL A 63 -10.35 -20.03 -10.71
C VAL A 63 -9.26 -19.87 -11.78
N ASP A 64 -9.45 -18.92 -12.68
CA ASP A 64 -8.50 -18.62 -13.75
C ASP A 64 -7.33 -17.77 -13.29
N LEU A 65 -7.57 -16.93 -12.28
CA LEU A 65 -6.59 -15.94 -11.78
C LEU A 65 -6.80 -15.71 -10.29
N VAL A 66 -5.70 -15.76 -9.52
CA VAL A 66 -5.68 -15.31 -8.12
C VAL A 66 -4.88 -14.00 -8.04
N PHE A 67 -5.50 -12.96 -7.52
CA PHE A 67 -4.85 -11.68 -7.25
C PHE A 67 -4.43 -11.64 -5.78
N VAL A 68 -3.13 -11.74 -5.52
CA VAL A 68 -2.58 -11.72 -4.15
C VAL A 68 -2.25 -10.27 -3.78
N ALA A 69 -3.14 -9.61 -3.05
CA ALA A 69 -3.04 -8.19 -2.77
C ALA A 69 -2.19 -7.83 -1.54
N PRO A 70 -2.24 -8.56 -0.38
CA PRO A 70 -1.49 -8.18 0.81
C PRO A 70 -0.02 -8.63 0.78
N ASP A 71 0.80 -7.95 1.56
CA ASP A 71 2.23 -8.21 1.72
C ASP A 71 2.56 -9.55 2.38
N ASP A 72 1.90 -9.89 3.49
CA ASP A 72 2.19 -11.11 4.25
C ASP A 72 2.08 -12.40 3.42
N PRO A 73 0.98 -12.66 2.67
CA PRO A 73 0.90 -13.86 1.83
C PRO A 73 1.89 -13.84 0.66
N LEU A 74 2.24 -12.68 0.12
CA LEU A 74 3.28 -12.54 -0.90
C LEU A 74 4.64 -12.98 -0.35
N ALA A 75 5.02 -12.46 0.82
CA ALA A 75 6.27 -12.83 1.49
C ALA A 75 6.29 -14.31 1.90
N ALA A 76 5.14 -14.90 2.23
CA ALA A 76 4.99 -16.30 2.60
C ALA A 76 4.99 -17.28 1.41
N GLY A 77 4.97 -16.77 0.15
CA GLY A 77 5.08 -17.61 -1.05
C GLY A 77 3.76 -18.10 -1.62
N MET A 78 2.66 -17.37 -1.42
CA MET A 78 1.36 -17.76 -2.00
C MET A 78 1.41 -17.81 -3.54
N VAL A 79 2.07 -16.85 -4.18
CA VAL A 79 2.24 -16.86 -5.65
C VAL A 79 3.03 -18.09 -6.10
N ASP A 80 4.12 -18.42 -5.39
CA ASP A 80 4.93 -19.63 -5.68
C ASP A 80 4.07 -20.90 -5.59
N ALA A 81 3.26 -21.02 -4.56
CA ALA A 81 2.38 -22.18 -4.35
C ALA A 81 1.32 -22.30 -5.45
N LEU A 82 0.70 -21.18 -5.87
CA LEU A 82 -0.29 -21.15 -6.94
C LEU A 82 0.33 -21.53 -8.28
N GLU A 83 1.46 -20.94 -8.63
CA GLU A 83 2.18 -21.23 -9.88
C GLU A 83 2.62 -22.71 -9.98
N LYS A 84 3.06 -23.30 -8.86
CA LYS A 84 3.42 -24.72 -8.78
C LYS A 84 2.25 -25.64 -9.18
N GLU A 85 1.03 -25.22 -8.90
CA GLU A 85 -0.19 -25.95 -9.25
C GLU A 85 -0.79 -25.52 -10.61
N GLY A 86 -0.08 -24.70 -11.38
CA GLY A 86 -0.50 -24.22 -12.68
C GLY A 86 -1.59 -23.15 -12.64
N ILE A 87 -1.79 -22.50 -11.49
CA ILE A 87 -2.79 -21.44 -11.31
C ILE A 87 -2.11 -20.08 -11.56
N ARG A 88 -2.70 -19.27 -12.45
CA ARG A 88 -2.20 -17.92 -12.72
C ARG A 88 -2.36 -17.06 -11.48
N ALA A 89 -1.32 -16.34 -11.11
CA ALA A 89 -1.32 -15.47 -9.94
C ALA A 89 -0.71 -14.10 -10.28
N PHE A 90 -1.33 -13.03 -9.79
CA PHE A 90 -0.77 -11.69 -9.86
C PHE A 90 -0.11 -11.34 -8.54
N GLY A 91 1.16 -11.01 -8.60
CA GLY A 91 2.00 -10.63 -7.48
C GLY A 91 3.40 -11.21 -7.63
N PRO A 92 4.40 -10.68 -6.89
CA PRO A 92 5.75 -11.22 -6.90
C PRO A 92 5.81 -12.57 -6.18
N ARG A 93 6.76 -13.40 -6.60
CA ARG A 93 7.19 -14.58 -5.82
C ARG A 93 7.85 -14.12 -4.52
N ALA A 94 7.93 -15.01 -3.53
CA ALA A 94 8.53 -14.71 -2.23
C ALA A 94 9.96 -14.17 -2.35
N ASN A 95 10.76 -14.70 -3.28
CA ASN A 95 12.13 -14.26 -3.50
C ASN A 95 12.24 -12.81 -3.99
N ALA A 96 11.23 -12.28 -4.68
CA ALA A 96 11.17 -10.88 -5.11
C ALA A 96 10.45 -10.00 -4.08
N ALA A 97 9.46 -10.53 -3.36
CA ALA A 97 8.75 -9.83 -2.29
C ALA A 97 9.67 -9.40 -1.13
N ILE A 98 10.87 -9.96 -1.04
CA ILE A 98 11.91 -9.58 -0.08
C ILE A 98 12.26 -8.09 -0.15
N ILE A 99 12.04 -7.43 -1.30
CA ILE A 99 12.30 -5.98 -1.45
C ILE A 99 11.46 -5.14 -0.48
N GLU A 100 10.30 -5.64 -0.04
CA GLU A 100 9.48 -5.06 1.03
C GLU A 100 9.72 -5.74 2.38
N SER A 101 9.78 -7.07 2.40
CA SER A 101 9.85 -7.84 3.65
C SER A 101 11.20 -7.75 4.36
N SER A 102 12.25 -7.26 3.71
CA SER A 102 13.54 -6.92 4.32
C SER A 102 14.03 -5.54 3.90
N LYS A 103 14.05 -4.62 4.85
CA LYS A 103 14.61 -3.28 4.65
C LYS A 103 16.13 -3.32 4.47
N VAL A 104 16.78 -4.26 5.14
CA VAL A 104 18.22 -4.50 4.98
C VAL A 104 18.52 -4.92 3.54
N PHE A 105 17.76 -5.86 2.98
CA PHE A 105 17.91 -6.26 1.59
C PHE A 105 17.73 -5.09 0.62
N SER A 106 16.65 -4.32 0.75
CA SER A 106 16.36 -3.20 -0.15
C SER A 106 17.42 -2.10 -0.07
N LYS A 107 17.92 -1.79 1.12
CA LYS A 107 19.00 -0.80 1.29
C LYS A 107 20.31 -1.27 0.66
N ASN A 108 20.70 -2.52 0.89
CA ASN A 108 21.88 -3.10 0.28
C ASN A 108 21.77 -3.19 -1.24
N LEU A 109 20.58 -3.51 -1.76
CA LEU A 109 20.30 -3.50 -3.20
C LEU A 109 20.52 -2.09 -3.78
N MET A 110 19.91 -1.08 -3.19
CA MET A 110 20.05 0.30 -3.65
C MET A 110 21.49 0.77 -3.63
N LYS A 111 22.23 0.47 -2.57
CA LYS A 111 23.66 0.79 -2.48
C LYS A 111 24.48 0.09 -3.54
N LYS A 112 24.26 -1.20 -3.76
CA LYS A 112 25.01 -2.02 -4.74
C LYS A 112 24.80 -1.52 -6.17
N TYR A 113 23.60 -1.07 -6.51
CA TYR A 113 23.23 -0.67 -7.87
C TYR A 113 23.15 0.84 -8.07
N GLY A 114 23.58 1.64 -7.08
CA GLY A 114 23.64 3.10 -7.19
C GLY A 114 22.27 3.78 -7.26
N ILE A 115 21.24 3.19 -6.68
CA ILE A 115 19.89 3.77 -6.63
C ILE A 115 19.83 4.79 -5.49
N PRO A 116 19.40 6.05 -5.74
CA PRO A 116 19.39 7.09 -4.72
C PRO A 116 18.47 6.74 -3.54
N THR A 117 19.03 6.79 -2.34
CA THR A 117 18.30 6.60 -1.08
C THR A 117 19.05 7.30 0.06
N ALA A 118 18.44 7.40 1.24
CA ALA A 118 19.08 7.93 2.43
C ALA A 118 20.35 7.17 2.81
N ASP A 119 21.36 7.87 3.32
CA ASP A 119 22.52 7.23 3.94
C ASP A 119 22.07 6.38 5.11
N TYR A 120 22.63 5.18 5.25
CA TYR A 120 22.19 4.22 6.23
C TYR A 120 23.31 3.33 6.78
N ALA A 121 23.05 2.74 7.92
CA ALA A 121 23.84 1.66 8.50
C ALA A 121 22.92 0.58 9.08
N VAL A 122 23.39 -0.66 9.09
CA VAL A 122 22.64 -1.83 9.56
C VAL A 122 23.29 -2.39 10.82
N PHE A 123 22.48 -2.75 11.81
CA PHE A 123 22.94 -3.28 13.09
C PHE A 123 22.08 -4.44 13.57
N SER A 124 22.71 -5.39 14.25
CA SER A 124 22.06 -6.49 14.99
C SER A 124 22.29 -6.42 16.50
N ASP A 125 23.15 -5.51 16.97
CA ASP A 125 23.44 -5.29 18.40
C ASP A 125 22.91 -3.90 18.83
N PRO A 126 22.02 -3.82 19.84
CA PRO A 126 21.49 -2.55 20.34
C PRO A 126 22.58 -1.56 20.80
N LYS A 127 23.68 -2.06 21.37
CA LYS A 127 24.77 -1.21 21.85
C LYS A 127 25.49 -0.51 20.70
N GLU A 128 25.74 -1.24 19.61
CA GLU A 128 26.36 -0.68 18.42
C GLU A 128 25.49 0.40 17.77
N VAL A 129 24.15 0.25 17.81
CA VAL A 129 23.23 1.30 17.32
C VAL A 129 23.39 2.56 18.15
N VAL A 130 23.36 2.45 19.48
CA VAL A 130 23.47 3.60 20.38
C VAL A 130 24.80 4.33 20.18
N GLU A 131 25.92 3.60 20.14
CA GLU A 131 27.25 4.17 19.87
C GLU A 131 27.33 4.88 18.52
N TYR A 132 26.74 4.28 17.48
CA TYR A 132 26.69 4.87 16.15
C TYR A 132 25.91 6.19 16.12
N VAL A 133 24.71 6.22 16.71
CA VAL A 133 23.86 7.41 16.77
C VAL A 133 24.53 8.52 17.58
N GLU A 134 25.16 8.18 18.72
CA GLU A 134 25.90 9.11 19.57
C GLU A 134 27.05 9.76 18.79
N LYS A 135 27.89 8.92 18.15
CA LYS A 135 29.03 9.39 17.35
C LYS A 135 28.61 10.24 16.16
N ARG A 136 27.47 9.91 15.54
CA ARG A 136 26.94 10.67 14.41
C ARG A 136 26.48 12.08 14.83
N GLY A 137 25.83 12.20 15.99
CA GLY A 137 25.40 13.47 16.59
C GLY A 137 24.44 14.31 15.73
N LYS A 138 23.80 13.72 14.71
CA LYS A 138 22.88 14.40 13.79
C LYS A 138 21.45 13.91 14.00
N PHE A 139 20.53 14.85 14.21
CA PHE A 139 19.11 14.59 14.42
C PHE A 139 18.23 15.47 13.50
N PRO A 140 17.01 15.07 13.14
CA PRO A 140 16.42 13.77 13.46
C PRO A 140 17.17 12.59 12.83
N VAL A 141 16.98 11.39 13.40
CA VAL A 141 17.49 10.13 12.85
C VAL A 141 16.32 9.14 12.70
N VAL A 142 16.33 8.33 11.65
CA VAL A 142 15.28 7.33 11.40
C VAL A 142 15.80 5.95 11.76
N ILE A 143 15.07 5.23 12.62
CA ILE A 143 15.39 3.86 13.04
C ILE A 143 14.25 2.96 12.59
N LYS A 144 14.56 1.96 11.75
CA LYS A 144 13.59 1.06 11.14
C LYS A 144 13.88 -0.39 11.54
N ALA A 145 12.84 -1.09 12.02
CA ALA A 145 12.89 -2.54 12.18
C ALA A 145 12.99 -3.22 10.81
N ASP A 146 13.75 -4.33 10.73
CA ASP A 146 13.88 -5.13 9.52
C ASP A 146 12.73 -6.13 9.41
N GLY A 147 11.76 -5.87 8.55
CA GLY A 147 10.60 -6.73 8.36
C GLY A 147 9.33 -5.94 8.04
N LEU A 148 8.22 -6.65 7.87
CA LEU A 148 6.95 -6.03 7.47
C LEU A 148 6.36 -5.12 8.55
N ALA A 149 6.46 -5.48 9.82
CA ALA A 149 6.10 -4.67 11.00
C ALA A 149 4.80 -3.83 10.86
N LEU A 150 3.91 -4.19 9.93
CA LEU A 150 2.65 -3.52 9.60
C LEU A 150 2.78 -2.00 9.38
N GLY A 151 3.92 -1.55 8.84
CA GLY A 151 4.22 -0.14 8.64
C GLY A 151 4.50 0.66 9.92
N LYS A 152 4.53 0.02 11.09
CA LYS A 152 4.73 0.66 12.41
C LYS A 152 6.17 0.60 12.90
N GLY A 153 7.02 -0.18 12.26
CA GLY A 153 8.42 -0.40 12.66
C GLY A 153 9.37 0.75 12.30
N VAL A 154 8.89 1.98 12.11
CA VAL A 154 9.68 3.16 11.78
C VAL A 154 9.52 4.20 12.87
N ILE A 155 10.64 4.59 13.50
CA ILE A 155 10.68 5.61 14.55
C ILE A 155 11.62 6.72 14.12
N ILE A 156 11.12 7.96 14.14
CA ILE A 156 11.91 9.17 13.89
C ILE A 156 12.27 9.77 15.23
N ALA A 157 13.53 9.66 15.63
CA ALA A 157 14.03 10.18 16.90
C ALA A 157 14.56 11.60 16.71
N GLN A 158 14.06 12.53 17.51
CA GLN A 158 14.41 13.95 17.45
C GLN A 158 15.72 14.27 18.19
N ASN A 159 16.11 13.39 19.11
CA ASN A 159 17.27 13.53 19.97
C ASN A 159 17.84 12.16 20.38
N PHE A 160 18.95 12.16 21.09
CA PHE A 160 19.64 10.95 21.50
C PHE A 160 18.83 10.08 22.45
N ASP A 161 18.06 10.69 23.38
CA ASP A 161 17.25 9.92 24.35
C ASP A 161 16.11 9.20 23.63
N GLU A 162 15.42 9.86 22.70
CA GLU A 162 14.40 9.22 21.85
C GLU A 162 14.99 8.09 20.98
N ALA A 163 16.23 8.25 20.51
CA ALA A 163 16.90 7.21 19.74
C ALA A 163 17.21 5.97 20.62
N LYS A 164 17.65 6.16 21.86
CA LYS A 164 17.82 5.05 22.82
C LYS A 164 16.51 4.33 23.12
N ASP A 165 15.44 5.08 23.33
CA ASP A 165 14.12 4.52 23.58
C ASP A 165 13.61 3.72 22.36
N ALA A 166 13.86 4.22 21.14
CA ALA A 166 13.52 3.51 19.91
C ALA A 166 14.28 2.18 19.77
N VAL A 167 15.58 2.17 20.06
CA VAL A 167 16.41 0.96 20.03
C VAL A 167 15.91 -0.04 21.08
N HIS A 168 15.62 0.40 22.30
CA HIS A 168 15.07 -0.44 23.36
C HIS A 168 13.75 -1.07 22.92
N THR A 169 12.81 -0.27 22.44
CA THR A 169 11.50 -0.71 21.97
C THR A 169 11.59 -1.75 20.84
N ILE A 170 12.43 -1.49 19.83
CA ILE A 170 12.53 -2.35 18.65
C ILE A 170 13.33 -3.62 18.92
N MET A 171 14.52 -3.49 19.52
CA MET A 171 15.50 -4.57 19.58
C MET A 171 15.49 -5.34 20.89
N GLU A 172 15.19 -4.69 22.02
CA GLU A 172 15.19 -5.32 23.35
C GLU A 172 13.81 -5.80 23.75
N ASP A 173 12.79 -4.93 23.72
CA ASP A 173 11.40 -5.31 23.99
C ASP A 173 10.78 -6.13 22.85
N LYS A 174 11.36 -6.04 21.65
CA LYS A 174 10.93 -6.76 20.44
C LYS A 174 9.44 -6.62 20.16
N VAL A 175 8.91 -5.40 20.29
CA VAL A 175 7.48 -5.11 20.05
C VAL A 175 7.02 -5.49 18.63
N PHE A 176 7.97 -5.66 17.69
CA PHE A 176 7.74 -6.13 16.31
C PHE A 176 8.25 -7.58 16.11
N GLY A 177 8.45 -8.33 17.18
CA GLY A 177 8.92 -9.72 17.10
C GLY A 177 10.28 -9.87 16.42
N ALA A 178 10.40 -10.84 15.52
CA ALA A 178 11.65 -11.12 14.78
C ALA A 178 12.11 -9.96 13.89
N SER A 179 11.21 -9.07 13.47
CA SER A 179 11.56 -7.86 12.71
C SER A 179 12.47 -6.90 13.48
N GLY A 180 12.51 -7.00 14.81
CA GLY A 180 13.42 -6.25 15.67
C GLY A 180 14.82 -6.85 15.86
N ASN A 181 15.14 -7.98 15.23
CA ASN A 181 16.46 -8.58 15.31
C ASN A 181 17.54 -7.74 14.64
N ASN A 182 17.19 -7.05 13.58
CA ASN A 182 18.03 -6.08 12.89
C ASN A 182 17.33 -4.74 12.78
N VAL A 183 18.11 -3.68 12.74
CA VAL A 183 17.62 -2.33 12.46
C VAL A 183 18.43 -1.66 11.37
N VAL A 184 17.75 -0.81 10.62
CA VAL A 184 18.37 0.13 9.69
C VAL A 184 18.28 1.51 10.29
N VAL A 185 19.43 2.17 10.46
CA VAL A 185 19.53 3.56 10.90
C VAL A 185 19.79 4.43 9.71
N GLU A 186 18.92 5.39 9.45
CA GLU A 186 18.97 6.26 8.26
C GLU A 186 19.07 7.73 8.62
N GLU A 187 19.65 8.51 7.72
CA GLU A 187 19.50 9.95 7.77
C GLU A 187 18.02 10.34 7.55
N PHE A 188 17.62 11.42 8.17
CA PHE A 188 16.29 11.98 7.97
C PHE A 188 16.28 12.81 6.68
N LEU A 189 15.48 12.38 5.69
CA LEU A 189 15.28 13.11 4.45
C LEU A 189 14.20 14.18 4.61
N THR A 190 14.33 15.29 3.91
CA THR A 190 13.36 16.38 3.89
C THR A 190 12.92 16.69 2.46
N GLY A 191 11.66 17.02 2.30
CA GLY A 191 11.04 17.34 1.03
C GLY A 191 9.61 16.82 0.94
N PRO A 192 8.89 17.06 -0.16
CA PRO A 192 7.60 16.45 -0.41
C PRO A 192 7.72 14.93 -0.63
N GLU A 193 6.81 14.19 -0.02
CA GLU A 193 6.68 12.75 -0.28
C GLU A 193 5.81 12.49 -1.52
N VAL A 194 6.18 11.47 -2.27
CA VAL A 194 5.46 11.01 -3.46
C VAL A 194 5.37 9.48 -3.43
N SER A 195 4.18 8.97 -3.73
CA SER A 195 3.98 7.56 -3.98
C SER A 195 3.80 7.32 -5.48
N VAL A 196 4.62 6.46 -6.05
CA VAL A 196 4.48 6.00 -7.43
C VAL A 196 4.41 4.48 -7.44
N LEU A 197 3.27 3.96 -7.83
CA LEU A 197 3.08 2.55 -8.07
C LEU A 197 3.45 2.26 -9.52
N ALA A 198 3.97 1.09 -9.81
CA ALA A 198 4.30 0.69 -11.17
C ALA A 198 3.92 -0.76 -11.44
N PHE A 199 3.39 -1.03 -12.61
CA PHE A 199 3.28 -2.38 -13.13
C PHE A 199 4.64 -2.82 -13.66
N THR A 200 5.04 -4.03 -13.34
CA THR A 200 6.24 -4.63 -13.95
C THR A 200 6.03 -6.13 -14.18
N ASP A 201 6.55 -6.60 -15.30
CA ASP A 201 6.56 -8.01 -15.68
C ASP A 201 7.95 -8.68 -15.45
N GLY A 202 8.82 -7.99 -14.73
CA GLY A 202 10.19 -8.39 -14.47
C GLY A 202 11.23 -7.84 -15.46
N LYS A 203 10.78 -7.29 -16.58
CA LYS A 203 11.63 -6.70 -17.65
C LYS A 203 11.22 -5.25 -17.94
N THR A 204 9.95 -5.06 -18.18
CA THR A 204 9.31 -3.76 -18.48
C THR A 204 8.67 -3.20 -17.23
N LEU A 205 8.73 -1.89 -17.08
CA LEU A 205 8.08 -1.16 -16.01
C LEU A 205 7.19 -0.06 -16.60
N ARG A 206 5.94 0.01 -16.14
CA ARG A 206 4.96 1.05 -16.51
C ARG A 206 4.50 1.76 -15.23
N PRO A 207 5.00 2.99 -14.97
CA PRO A 207 4.55 3.77 -13.82
C PRO A 207 3.07 4.11 -13.95
N MET A 208 2.37 4.07 -12.84
CA MET A 208 1.01 4.57 -12.71
C MET A 208 1.03 6.07 -12.44
N VAL A 209 -0.13 6.71 -12.45
CA VAL A 209 -0.28 8.10 -12.01
C VAL A 209 0.20 8.26 -10.57
N SER A 210 0.83 9.39 -10.27
CA SER A 210 1.37 9.66 -8.93
C SER A 210 0.27 9.89 -7.90
N SER A 211 0.61 9.66 -6.64
CA SER A 211 -0.27 9.95 -5.50
C SER A 211 0.49 10.55 -4.32
N LYS A 212 -0.26 11.13 -3.38
CA LYS A 212 0.25 11.63 -2.11
C LYS A 212 -0.61 11.12 -0.99
N ASP A 213 -0.02 10.30 -0.12
CA ASP A 213 -0.66 9.81 1.11
C ASP A 213 -0.42 10.78 2.27
N HIS A 214 -1.28 10.70 3.28
CA HIS A 214 -1.23 11.49 4.52
C HIS A 214 -1.12 10.54 5.71
N LYS A 215 0.11 10.33 6.18
CA LYS A 215 0.46 9.29 7.16
C LYS A 215 0.04 9.61 8.59
N ARG A 216 -0.03 10.88 8.98
CA ARG A 216 -0.33 11.27 10.36
C ARG A 216 -1.83 11.22 10.64
N ALA A 217 -2.16 10.84 11.88
CA ALA A 217 -3.55 10.63 12.32
C ALA A 217 -4.39 11.92 12.38
N LEU A 218 -3.76 13.06 12.66
CA LEU A 218 -4.43 14.32 12.94
C LEU A 218 -4.10 15.41 11.92
N ASP A 219 -4.97 16.40 11.82
CA ASP A 219 -4.77 17.58 10.98
C ASP A 219 -3.43 18.27 11.26
N GLY A 220 -2.85 18.90 10.23
CA GLY A 220 -1.55 19.55 10.29
C GLY A 220 -0.38 18.60 10.44
N ASP A 221 -0.51 17.36 9.95
CA ASP A 221 0.48 16.30 10.05
C ASP A 221 0.94 16.04 11.49
N LYS A 222 -0.01 16.01 12.41
CA LYS A 222 0.21 15.75 13.84
C LYS A 222 -0.26 14.35 14.24
N GLY A 223 0.11 13.96 15.46
CA GLY A 223 -0.26 12.68 16.03
C GLY A 223 0.62 11.53 15.56
N LEU A 224 0.15 10.30 15.75
CA LEU A 224 0.88 9.09 15.42
C LEU A 224 0.87 8.79 13.93
N ASN A 225 1.86 8.05 13.46
CA ASN A 225 1.85 7.47 12.12
C ASN A 225 0.75 6.42 12.02
N THR A 226 0.13 6.35 10.85
CA THR A 226 -0.94 5.42 10.51
C THR A 226 -0.62 4.68 9.21
N GLY A 227 -1.53 3.84 8.75
CA GLY A 227 -1.48 3.26 7.41
C GLY A 227 -1.80 4.25 6.28
N GLY A 228 -2.27 5.46 6.62
CA GLY A 228 -2.72 6.52 5.72
C GLY A 228 -4.14 6.97 6.05
N MET A 229 -4.32 8.28 6.19
CA MET A 229 -5.60 8.91 6.54
C MET A 229 -6.32 9.51 5.33
N GLY A 230 -5.72 9.39 4.18
CA GLY A 230 -6.26 9.87 2.92
C GLY A 230 -5.18 10.10 1.89
N THR A 231 -5.58 10.16 0.64
CA THR A 231 -4.65 10.25 -0.48
C THR A 231 -5.27 11.02 -1.63
N ILE A 232 -4.43 11.62 -2.44
CA ILE A 232 -4.80 12.36 -3.65
C ILE A 232 -3.98 11.88 -4.84
N SER A 233 -4.55 12.01 -6.04
CA SER A 233 -3.87 11.78 -7.31
C SER A 233 -4.39 12.80 -8.36
N PRO A 234 -3.49 13.50 -9.08
CA PRO A 234 -2.04 13.39 -9.05
C PRO A 234 -1.41 14.06 -7.81
N ASN A 235 -0.14 13.74 -7.56
CA ASN A 235 0.66 14.47 -6.59
C ASN A 235 1.13 15.80 -7.22
N PRO A 236 0.84 16.96 -6.60
CA PRO A 236 1.13 18.26 -7.20
C PRO A 236 2.63 18.58 -7.32
N TYR A 237 3.48 17.87 -6.58
CA TYR A 237 4.94 18.06 -6.61
C TYR A 237 5.65 17.19 -7.65
N TYR A 238 4.95 16.19 -8.22
CA TYR A 238 5.55 15.22 -9.13
C TYR A 238 5.38 15.67 -10.59
N THR A 239 6.36 16.42 -11.08
CA THR A 239 6.39 16.95 -12.45
C THR A 239 6.89 15.89 -13.46
N ASN A 240 6.72 16.16 -14.75
CA ASN A 240 7.21 15.28 -15.82
C ASN A 240 8.75 15.15 -15.77
N GLU A 241 9.46 16.23 -15.45
CA GLU A 241 10.92 16.23 -15.31
C GLU A 241 11.37 15.31 -14.17
N ILE A 242 10.68 15.37 -13.03
CA ILE A 242 10.93 14.48 -11.89
C ILE A 242 10.60 13.02 -12.25
N ALA A 243 9.50 12.81 -12.98
CA ALA A 243 9.13 11.47 -13.45
C ALA A 243 10.20 10.86 -14.37
N ASP A 244 10.74 11.66 -15.30
CA ASP A 244 11.83 11.23 -16.19
C ASP A 244 13.11 10.92 -15.42
N GLU A 245 13.45 11.73 -14.41
CA GLU A 245 14.58 11.46 -13.53
C GLU A 245 14.38 10.18 -12.73
N CYS A 246 13.23 9.99 -12.11
CA CYS A 246 12.88 8.76 -11.38
C CYS A 246 12.97 7.52 -12.28
N MET A 247 12.48 7.63 -13.52
CA MET A 247 12.57 6.53 -14.47
C MET A 247 14.02 6.11 -14.72
N LYS A 248 14.91 7.06 -14.94
CA LYS A 248 16.32 6.82 -15.28
C LYS A 248 17.15 6.38 -14.07
N THR A 249 16.92 6.98 -12.90
CA THR A 249 17.81 6.81 -11.73
C THR A 249 17.27 5.82 -10.71
N ILE A 250 15.96 5.55 -10.69
CA ILE A 250 15.31 4.74 -9.67
C ILE A 250 14.56 3.56 -10.27
N PHE A 251 13.57 3.79 -11.15
CA PHE A 251 12.62 2.74 -11.56
C PHE A 251 13.27 1.66 -12.41
N LEU A 252 13.86 2.00 -13.53
CA LEU A 252 14.57 1.04 -14.39
C LEU A 252 15.76 0.41 -13.69
N PRO A 253 16.61 1.15 -12.95
CA PRO A 253 17.67 0.54 -12.16
C PRO A 253 17.18 -0.49 -11.16
N THR A 254 16.03 -0.25 -10.49
CA THR A 254 15.46 -1.21 -9.53
C THR A 254 15.04 -2.52 -10.21
N VAL A 255 14.34 -2.45 -11.34
CA VAL A 255 13.92 -3.67 -12.08
C VAL A 255 15.14 -4.46 -12.53
N LYS A 256 16.15 -3.79 -13.09
CA LYS A 256 17.40 -4.41 -13.52
C LYS A 256 18.19 -5.02 -12.35
N ALA A 257 18.21 -4.34 -11.21
CA ALA A 257 18.86 -4.85 -10.01
C ALA A 257 18.21 -6.15 -9.52
N MET A 258 16.88 -6.18 -9.47
CA MET A 258 16.14 -7.39 -9.08
C MET A 258 16.37 -8.56 -10.06
N GLN A 259 16.44 -8.29 -11.36
CA GLN A 259 16.83 -9.31 -12.35
C GLN A 259 18.26 -9.82 -12.10
N ALA A 260 19.22 -8.91 -11.89
CA ALA A 260 20.61 -9.26 -11.67
C ALA A 260 20.83 -10.09 -10.39
N GLU A 261 19.99 -9.90 -9.37
CA GLU A 261 19.99 -10.72 -8.15
C GLU A 261 19.26 -12.07 -8.33
N GLY A 262 18.77 -12.39 -9.52
CA GLY A 262 17.99 -13.61 -9.76
C GLY A 262 16.59 -13.60 -9.12
N ARG A 263 16.05 -12.42 -8.87
CA ARG A 263 14.77 -12.15 -8.20
C ARG A 263 13.86 -11.27 -9.05
N PRO A 264 13.53 -11.64 -10.30
CA PRO A 264 12.71 -10.82 -11.17
C PRO A 264 11.37 -10.52 -10.50
N PHE A 265 10.97 -9.25 -10.51
CA PHE A 265 9.75 -8.79 -9.84
C PHE A 265 8.61 -8.68 -10.85
N LYS A 266 7.55 -9.45 -10.66
CA LYS A 266 6.29 -9.36 -11.42
C LYS A 266 5.16 -8.93 -10.51
N GLY A 267 4.40 -7.91 -10.93
CA GLY A 267 3.27 -7.41 -10.15
C GLY A 267 3.23 -5.90 -10.06
N CYS A 268 2.81 -5.39 -8.93
CA CYS A 268 2.85 -3.97 -8.59
C CYS A 268 4.03 -3.69 -7.66
N LEU A 269 4.96 -2.88 -8.11
CA LEU A 269 6.06 -2.38 -7.30
C LEU A 269 5.76 -0.92 -6.91
N TYR A 270 5.70 -0.67 -5.60
CA TYR A 270 5.45 0.66 -5.05
C TYR A 270 6.78 1.31 -4.66
N PHE A 271 6.96 2.52 -5.10
CA PHE A 271 8.08 3.40 -4.76
C PHE A 271 7.59 4.52 -3.85
N GLY A 272 8.01 4.52 -2.59
CA GLY A 272 7.90 5.67 -1.70
C GLY A 272 9.11 6.58 -1.90
N LEU A 273 8.88 7.81 -2.33
CA LEU A 273 9.92 8.76 -2.72
C LEU A 273 9.87 10.01 -1.85
N MET A 274 11.06 10.57 -1.58
CA MET A 274 11.24 11.93 -1.07
C MET A 274 11.86 12.80 -2.16
N LEU A 275 11.22 13.90 -2.48
CA LEU A 275 11.78 14.89 -3.42
C LEU A 275 12.70 15.82 -2.64
N THR A 276 13.97 15.44 -2.51
CA THR A 276 14.96 16.20 -1.77
C THR A 276 15.55 17.32 -2.64
N PRO A 277 16.25 18.32 -2.03
CA PRO A 277 16.99 19.32 -2.82
C PRO A 277 18.04 18.74 -3.77
N ASP A 278 18.55 17.54 -3.46
CA ASP A 278 19.55 16.82 -4.28
C ASP A 278 18.93 15.86 -5.30
N GLY A 279 17.61 15.90 -5.48
CA GLY A 279 16.85 15.02 -6.36
C GLY A 279 15.99 13.99 -5.62
N PRO A 280 15.24 13.16 -6.35
CA PRO A 280 14.40 12.14 -5.76
C PRO A 280 15.23 11.02 -5.14
N LYS A 281 14.82 10.59 -3.93
CA LYS A 281 15.42 9.47 -3.20
C LYS A 281 14.34 8.49 -2.76
N VAL A 282 14.66 7.21 -2.80
CA VAL A 282 13.75 6.16 -2.31
C VAL A 282 13.73 6.15 -0.79
N ILE A 283 12.52 6.27 -0.21
CA ILE A 283 12.28 6.07 1.22
C ILE A 283 12.11 4.58 1.51
N GLU A 284 11.26 3.93 0.70
CA GLU A 284 10.94 2.51 0.84
C GLU A 284 10.37 1.94 -0.46
N TYR A 285 10.41 0.61 -0.56
CA TYR A 285 9.64 -0.15 -1.53
C TYR A 285 8.51 -0.91 -0.84
N ASN A 286 7.40 -1.11 -1.58
CA ASN A 286 6.41 -2.10 -1.21
C ASN A 286 6.18 -3.05 -2.40
N ALA A 287 5.99 -4.33 -2.13
CA ALA A 287 5.88 -5.39 -3.14
C ALA A 287 4.43 -5.61 -3.62
N ARG A 288 3.57 -4.62 -3.46
CA ARG A 288 2.13 -4.71 -3.68
C ARG A 288 1.51 -3.32 -3.87
N PHE A 289 0.26 -3.28 -4.26
CA PHE A 289 -0.53 -2.06 -4.27
C PHE A 289 -0.58 -1.40 -2.88
N GLY A 290 -0.56 -0.07 -2.84
CA GLY A 290 -0.68 0.71 -1.61
C GLY A 290 -2.12 0.80 -1.09
N ASP A 291 -2.27 1.11 0.18
CA ASP A 291 -3.55 1.39 0.83
C ASP A 291 -3.38 2.61 1.75
N PRO A 292 -3.91 3.79 1.42
CA PRO A 292 -5.05 4.04 0.53
C PRO A 292 -4.72 4.50 -0.92
N GLU A 293 -3.50 4.39 -1.42
CA GLU A 293 -3.11 4.90 -2.74
C GLU A 293 -3.91 4.24 -3.88
N THR A 294 -4.19 2.95 -3.77
CA THR A 294 -4.98 2.20 -4.77
C THR A 294 -6.35 2.82 -4.99
N GLN A 295 -6.97 3.36 -3.95
CA GLN A 295 -8.29 3.97 -3.97
C GLN A 295 -8.34 5.26 -4.82
N VAL A 296 -7.21 5.88 -5.14
CA VAL A 296 -7.17 7.05 -6.03
C VAL A 296 -6.46 6.78 -7.35
N VAL A 297 -5.67 5.74 -7.43
CA VAL A 297 -4.92 5.38 -8.66
C VAL A 297 -5.75 4.53 -9.60
N LEU A 298 -6.35 3.44 -9.13
CA LEU A 298 -7.18 2.56 -9.98
C LEU A 298 -8.42 3.23 -10.57
N PRO A 299 -9.14 4.13 -9.90
CA PRO A 299 -10.24 4.87 -10.53
C PRO A 299 -9.81 5.67 -11.77
N ARG A 300 -8.55 6.05 -11.86
CA ARG A 300 -7.98 6.79 -12.98
C ARG A 300 -7.46 5.90 -14.12
N LEU A 301 -7.38 4.59 -13.92
CA LEU A 301 -6.97 3.65 -14.96
C LEU A 301 -8.09 3.51 -16.02
N LYS A 302 -7.78 3.85 -17.28
CA LYS A 302 -8.72 3.74 -18.41
C LYS A 302 -8.60 2.39 -19.11
N THR A 303 -7.38 1.87 -19.27
CA THR A 303 -7.12 0.55 -19.85
C THR A 303 -7.78 -0.54 -19.02
N ASP A 304 -8.33 -1.57 -19.66
CA ASP A 304 -8.92 -2.73 -18.98
C ASP A 304 -7.91 -3.36 -18.02
N PHE A 305 -8.28 -3.42 -16.74
CA PHE A 305 -7.37 -3.90 -15.69
C PHE A 305 -7.02 -5.38 -15.84
N VAL A 306 -7.94 -6.20 -16.37
CA VAL A 306 -7.66 -7.62 -16.65
C VAL A 306 -6.60 -7.76 -17.74
N ASP A 307 -6.59 -6.87 -18.75
CA ASP A 307 -5.54 -6.88 -19.78
C ASP A 307 -4.18 -6.51 -19.22
N VAL A 308 -4.13 -5.53 -18.33
CA VAL A 308 -2.88 -5.15 -17.66
C VAL A 308 -2.34 -6.31 -16.82
N ILE A 309 -3.20 -6.96 -16.03
CA ILE A 309 -2.82 -8.11 -15.20
C ILE A 309 -2.27 -9.25 -16.07
N ASN A 310 -2.97 -9.60 -17.14
CA ASN A 310 -2.52 -10.64 -18.06
C ASN A 310 -1.19 -10.29 -18.73
N ALA A 311 -0.99 -9.04 -19.15
CA ALA A 311 0.27 -8.58 -19.75
C ALA A 311 1.44 -8.69 -18.75
N VAL A 312 1.21 -8.40 -17.48
CA VAL A 312 2.22 -8.59 -16.42
C VAL A 312 2.58 -10.07 -16.25
N ILE A 313 1.58 -10.94 -16.12
CA ILE A 313 1.80 -12.38 -15.91
C ILE A 313 2.48 -13.02 -17.11
N ASP A 314 2.06 -12.66 -18.33
CA ASP A 314 2.55 -13.24 -19.59
C ASP A 314 3.86 -12.60 -20.10
N GLU A 315 4.45 -11.67 -19.36
CA GLU A 315 5.68 -10.93 -19.72
C GLU A 315 5.55 -10.18 -21.06
N LYS A 316 4.38 -9.57 -21.30
CA LYS A 316 4.01 -8.79 -22.49
C LYS A 316 3.63 -7.35 -22.19
N LEU A 317 4.14 -6.81 -21.10
CA LEU A 317 3.81 -5.45 -20.68
C LEU A 317 4.37 -4.39 -21.65
N ASP A 318 5.43 -4.73 -22.39
CA ASP A 318 5.99 -3.88 -23.44
C ASP A 318 5.07 -3.74 -24.66
N GLU A 319 4.20 -4.72 -24.91
CA GLU A 319 3.22 -4.72 -26.01
C GLU A 319 1.92 -3.96 -25.67
N LEU A 320 1.72 -3.59 -24.40
CA LEU A 320 0.49 -2.93 -23.93
C LEU A 320 0.72 -1.45 -23.66
N GLU A 321 -0.09 -0.60 -24.27
CA GLU A 321 -0.21 0.80 -23.91
C GLU A 321 -1.23 0.97 -22.77
N ILE A 322 -0.82 1.63 -21.68
CA ILE A 322 -1.68 1.86 -20.52
C ILE A 322 -2.11 3.32 -20.50
N GLU A 323 -3.39 3.54 -20.63
CA GLU A 323 -4.02 4.86 -20.62
C GLU A 323 -4.63 5.19 -19.26
N TRP A 324 -4.57 6.46 -18.91
CA TRP A 324 -5.13 7.03 -17.67
C TRP A 324 -6.06 8.18 -18.01
N ILE A 325 -7.13 8.37 -17.21
CA ILE A 325 -7.98 9.55 -17.33
C ILE A 325 -7.28 10.77 -16.72
N PRO A 326 -7.52 11.99 -17.27
CA PRO A 326 -6.88 13.20 -16.78
C PRO A 326 -7.46 13.72 -15.46
N GLU A 327 -8.67 13.30 -15.09
CA GLU A 327 -9.37 13.72 -13.89
C GLU A 327 -8.55 13.41 -12.64
N ALA A 328 -8.68 14.31 -11.65
CA ALA A 328 -8.08 14.11 -10.33
C ALA A 328 -8.97 13.20 -9.45
N CYS A 329 -8.35 12.55 -8.49
CA CYS A 329 -9.04 11.67 -7.55
C CYS A 329 -8.57 11.95 -6.12
N ALA A 330 -9.51 11.94 -5.16
CA ALA A 330 -9.22 12.13 -3.75
C ALA A 330 -9.96 11.10 -2.91
N CYS A 331 -9.30 10.56 -1.90
CA CYS A 331 -9.85 9.62 -0.93
C CYS A 331 -9.64 10.14 0.48
N VAL A 332 -10.73 10.26 1.25
CA VAL A 332 -10.70 10.59 2.67
C VAL A 332 -11.00 9.34 3.48
N VAL A 333 -10.09 8.96 4.37
CA VAL A 333 -10.25 7.79 5.22
C VAL A 333 -11.06 8.16 6.46
N MET A 334 -12.12 7.40 6.73
CA MET A 334 -12.85 7.42 7.99
C MET A 334 -12.36 6.29 8.88
N ALA A 335 -11.82 6.63 10.03
CA ALA A 335 -11.23 5.69 10.98
C ALA A 335 -12.07 5.57 12.25
N SER A 336 -11.90 4.45 12.96
CA SER A 336 -12.44 4.24 14.29
C SER A 336 -11.81 5.18 15.31
N GLY A 337 -12.58 5.64 16.29
CA GLY A 337 -12.08 6.46 17.39
C GLY A 337 -10.98 5.74 18.18
N GLY A 338 -9.83 6.39 18.32
CA GLY A 338 -8.64 5.82 18.94
C GLY A 338 -7.59 5.27 17.99
N TYR A 339 -7.93 5.01 16.70
CA TYR A 339 -6.96 4.60 15.70
C TYR A 339 -5.80 5.63 15.57
N PRO A 340 -4.52 5.22 15.48
CA PRO A 340 -3.99 3.87 15.25
C PRO A 340 -3.74 3.03 16.52
N GLN A 341 -4.15 3.51 17.68
CA GLN A 341 -4.12 2.77 18.95
C GLN A 341 -5.34 1.86 19.08
N SER A 342 -5.74 1.53 20.30
CA SER A 342 -6.92 0.70 20.54
C SER A 342 -8.23 1.43 20.17
N TYR A 343 -9.18 0.70 19.63
CA TYR A 343 -10.47 1.22 19.19
C TYR A 343 -11.57 0.16 19.37
N PRO A 344 -12.84 0.59 19.57
CA PRO A 344 -13.98 -0.33 19.60
C PRO A 344 -14.32 -0.82 18.20
N LYS A 345 -14.94 -2.01 18.12
CA LYS A 345 -15.47 -2.62 16.90
C LYS A 345 -16.96 -2.93 17.07
N GLY A 346 -17.64 -3.20 15.97
CA GLY A 346 -19.06 -3.60 15.97
C GLY A 346 -20.03 -2.41 16.09
N LEU A 347 -19.58 -1.19 15.80
CA LEU A 347 -20.43 0.01 15.79
C LEU A 347 -21.16 0.11 14.45
N GLU A 348 -22.46 0.42 14.50
CA GLU A 348 -23.28 0.54 13.30
C GLU A 348 -22.87 1.73 12.44
N ILE A 349 -22.74 1.49 11.14
CA ILE A 349 -22.44 2.50 10.13
C ILE A 349 -23.74 2.88 9.44
N THR A 350 -24.06 4.18 9.42
CA THR A 350 -25.25 4.74 8.78
C THR A 350 -24.89 5.79 7.75
N GLY A 351 -25.85 6.18 6.90
CA GLY A 351 -25.62 7.17 5.82
C GLY A 351 -25.12 6.56 4.52
N LEU A 352 -25.11 5.24 4.40
CA LEU A 352 -24.84 4.50 3.18
C LEU A 352 -26.10 3.83 2.66
N ASP A 353 -26.14 3.55 1.36
CA ASP A 353 -27.20 2.77 0.73
C ASP A 353 -27.09 1.26 1.06
N GLU A 354 -28.00 0.46 0.51
CA GLU A 354 -28.03 -1.00 0.69
C GLU A 354 -26.79 -1.74 0.18
N ASN A 355 -26.01 -1.11 -0.73
CA ASN A 355 -24.76 -1.64 -1.26
C ASN A 355 -23.54 -1.08 -0.54
N GLY A 356 -23.74 -0.32 0.53
CA GLY A 356 -22.65 0.32 1.28
C GLY A 356 -22.00 1.49 0.55
N GLN A 357 -22.73 2.16 -0.34
CA GLN A 357 -22.24 3.28 -1.14
C GLN A 357 -22.94 4.59 -0.75
N ALA A 358 -22.42 5.71 -1.24
CA ALA A 358 -23.00 7.04 -1.11
C ALA A 358 -23.08 7.73 -2.46
N GLU A 359 -24.08 8.60 -2.64
CA GLU A 359 -24.33 9.29 -3.90
C GLU A 359 -23.13 10.19 -4.31
N GLY A 360 -22.73 10.11 -5.56
CA GLY A 360 -21.70 10.95 -6.18
C GLY A 360 -20.26 10.60 -5.82
N VAL A 361 -20.03 9.57 -5.04
CA VAL A 361 -18.71 9.07 -4.63
C VAL A 361 -18.65 7.55 -4.71
N THR A 362 -17.44 7.01 -4.59
CA THR A 362 -17.24 5.59 -4.35
C THR A 362 -16.74 5.41 -2.91
N VAL A 363 -17.41 4.55 -2.15
CA VAL A 363 -17.00 4.20 -0.79
C VAL A 363 -16.29 2.84 -0.82
N TYR A 364 -14.99 2.86 -0.61
CA TYR A 364 -14.21 1.63 -0.45
C TYR A 364 -14.22 1.20 1.01
N HIS A 365 -14.65 -0.03 1.26
CA HIS A 365 -14.71 -0.60 2.59
C HIS A 365 -13.37 -1.23 2.97
N ALA A 366 -12.92 -0.94 4.18
CA ALA A 366 -11.77 -1.57 4.81
C ALA A 366 -12.24 -2.37 6.05
N GLY A 367 -12.12 -1.82 7.23
CA GLY A 367 -12.55 -2.47 8.46
C GLY A 367 -14.07 -2.46 8.65
N THR A 368 -14.81 -3.18 7.82
CA THR A 368 -16.27 -3.34 7.94
C THR A 368 -16.66 -4.82 7.94
N LYS A 369 -17.81 -5.12 8.54
CA LYS A 369 -18.48 -6.42 8.44
C LYS A 369 -20.00 -6.24 8.28
N LEU A 370 -20.61 -7.18 7.58
CA LEU A 370 -22.06 -7.26 7.48
C LEU A 370 -22.56 -8.33 8.46
N GLU A 371 -23.42 -7.95 9.40
CA GLU A 371 -23.94 -8.84 10.42
C GLU A 371 -25.42 -8.51 10.67
N ASN A 372 -26.30 -9.52 10.51
CA ASN A 372 -27.75 -9.38 10.64
C ASN A 372 -28.35 -8.24 9.79
N GLY A 373 -27.83 -8.07 8.56
CA GLY A 373 -28.28 -7.02 7.63
C GLY A 373 -27.78 -5.61 7.99
N LYS A 374 -26.93 -5.46 9.00
CA LYS A 374 -26.32 -4.21 9.41
C LYS A 374 -24.84 -4.16 9.06
N LEU A 375 -24.40 -3.00 8.59
CA LEU A 375 -23.01 -2.74 8.34
C LEU A 375 -22.37 -2.21 9.62
N LEU A 376 -21.31 -2.86 10.08
CA LEU A 376 -20.65 -2.58 11.36
C LEU A 376 -19.16 -2.30 11.13
N THR A 377 -18.56 -1.46 12.01
CA THR A 377 -17.11 -1.29 12.05
C THR A 377 -16.42 -2.57 12.51
N ASN A 378 -15.27 -2.87 11.92
CA ASN A 378 -14.48 -4.07 12.24
C ASN A 378 -12.96 -3.85 12.08
N GLY A 379 -12.50 -2.61 12.14
CA GLY A 379 -11.10 -2.29 11.96
C GLY A 379 -10.79 -0.85 12.31
N GLY A 380 -9.51 -0.48 12.21
CA GLY A 380 -9.03 0.88 12.49
C GLY A 380 -9.41 1.85 11.40
N ARG A 381 -8.98 1.61 10.17
CA ARG A 381 -9.48 2.32 8.99
C ARG A 381 -10.75 1.59 8.53
N VAL A 382 -11.85 2.32 8.46
CA VAL A 382 -13.18 1.72 8.24
C VAL A 382 -13.63 1.90 6.80
N LEU A 383 -13.59 3.13 6.29
CA LEU A 383 -14.03 3.49 4.94
C LEU A 383 -13.01 4.41 4.27
N GLY A 384 -12.89 4.30 2.95
CA GLY A 384 -12.22 5.27 2.08
C GLY A 384 -13.24 5.93 1.16
N VAL A 385 -13.64 7.16 1.47
CA VAL A 385 -14.62 7.92 0.68
C VAL A 385 -13.90 8.62 -0.46
N THR A 386 -14.16 8.16 -1.68
CA THR A 386 -13.38 8.54 -2.87
C THR A 386 -14.22 9.24 -3.92
N ALA A 387 -13.71 10.34 -4.44
CA ALA A 387 -14.34 11.07 -5.54
C ALA A 387 -13.34 11.37 -6.65
N THR A 388 -13.85 11.34 -7.88
CA THR A 388 -13.12 11.76 -9.09
C THR A 388 -13.80 12.99 -9.67
N ALA A 389 -13.02 13.99 -10.09
CA ALA A 389 -13.51 15.21 -10.67
C ALA A 389 -12.47 15.85 -11.61
N LYS A 390 -12.85 16.89 -12.35
CA LYS A 390 -11.94 17.59 -13.26
C LYS A 390 -10.74 18.20 -12.56
N THR A 391 -10.95 18.69 -11.34
CA THR A 391 -9.90 19.26 -10.49
C THR A 391 -9.81 18.54 -9.16
N LEU A 392 -8.66 18.66 -8.50
CA LEU A 392 -8.46 18.09 -7.18
C LEU A 392 -9.39 18.73 -6.13
N ASP A 393 -9.58 20.04 -6.20
CA ASP A 393 -10.47 20.75 -5.28
C ASP A 393 -11.91 20.24 -5.38
N GLU A 394 -12.44 20.07 -6.60
CA GLU A 394 -13.77 19.49 -6.81
C GLU A 394 -13.87 18.04 -6.30
N ALA A 395 -12.83 17.24 -6.48
CA ALA A 395 -12.79 15.88 -5.95
C ALA A 395 -12.81 15.86 -4.42
N LEU A 396 -12.03 16.72 -3.78
CA LEU A 396 -12.02 16.89 -2.32
C LEU A 396 -13.38 17.37 -1.78
N GLU A 397 -13.98 18.37 -2.41
CA GLU A 397 -15.30 18.87 -2.02
C GLU A 397 -16.37 17.77 -2.05
N LYS A 398 -16.40 16.97 -3.11
CA LYS A 398 -17.32 15.83 -3.23
C LYS A 398 -17.06 14.76 -2.16
N ALA A 399 -15.81 14.40 -1.92
CA ALA A 399 -15.44 13.40 -0.92
C ALA A 399 -15.86 13.87 0.49
N TYR A 400 -15.54 15.10 0.88
CA TYR A 400 -15.89 15.64 2.18
C TYR A 400 -17.40 15.81 2.38
N ALA A 401 -18.13 16.25 1.35
CA ALA A 401 -19.59 16.35 1.42
C ALA A 401 -20.27 14.98 1.66
N ALA A 402 -19.68 13.89 1.14
CA ALA A 402 -20.14 12.54 1.42
C ALA A 402 -19.73 12.06 2.82
N VAL A 403 -18.51 12.35 3.26
CA VAL A 403 -18.03 12.02 4.62
C VAL A 403 -18.97 12.55 5.70
N GLU A 404 -19.46 13.78 5.56
CA GLU A 404 -20.37 14.40 6.54
C GLU A 404 -21.72 13.68 6.68
N LYS A 405 -22.12 12.88 5.68
CA LYS A 405 -23.38 12.13 5.70
C LYS A 405 -23.25 10.71 6.27
N ILE A 406 -22.02 10.24 6.44
CA ILE A 406 -21.71 8.89 6.92
C ILE A 406 -21.35 8.94 8.39
N HIS A 407 -22.00 8.13 9.22
CA HIS A 407 -21.85 8.18 10.66
C HIS A 407 -21.62 6.80 11.27
N PHE A 408 -20.70 6.74 12.21
CA PHE A 408 -20.56 5.69 13.22
C PHE A 408 -19.95 6.33 14.48
N ASP A 409 -20.24 5.78 15.64
CA ASP A 409 -19.81 6.38 16.91
C ASP A 409 -18.29 6.47 17.00
N GLY A 410 -17.75 7.63 17.36
CA GLY A 410 -16.33 7.91 17.43
C GLY A 410 -15.61 8.03 16.09
N ALA A 411 -16.32 8.11 14.95
CA ALA A 411 -15.70 8.29 13.64
C ALA A 411 -14.72 9.45 13.60
N HIS A 412 -13.54 9.19 13.05
CA HIS A 412 -12.48 10.18 12.91
C HIS A 412 -11.98 10.25 11.46
N HIS A 413 -11.76 11.45 10.95
CA HIS A 413 -11.11 11.73 9.69
C HIS A 413 -10.30 13.01 9.75
N ARG A 414 -9.38 13.20 8.83
CA ARG A 414 -8.66 14.47 8.68
C ARG A 414 -9.45 15.41 7.79
N HIS A 415 -9.38 16.73 8.10
CA HIS A 415 -10.07 17.79 7.36
C HIS A 415 -9.17 18.45 6.31
N ASP A 416 -7.88 18.10 6.28
CA ASP A 416 -6.84 18.76 5.49
C ASP A 416 -6.21 17.86 4.40
N ILE A 417 -6.88 16.76 4.03
CA ILE A 417 -6.40 15.88 2.94
C ILE A 417 -6.26 16.67 1.65
N GLY A 418 -5.07 16.60 1.03
CA GLY A 418 -4.74 17.33 -0.18
C GLY A 418 -4.48 18.83 0.00
N ARG A 419 -4.57 19.35 1.23
CA ARG A 419 -4.37 20.76 1.57
C ARG A 419 -3.14 21.02 2.44
N THR A 420 -2.41 19.99 2.83
CA THR A 420 -1.12 20.09 3.52
C THR A 420 -0.01 20.44 2.54
N LYS A 421 0.89 21.33 2.96
CA LYS A 421 2.05 21.77 2.18
C LYS A 421 3.14 20.70 2.11
#